data_c01fcb5e879ce6517a47223f48830511
#
_entry.id   c01fcb5e879ce6517a47223f48830511
#
_cell.length_a   1.000
_cell.length_b   1.000
_cell.length_c   1.000
_cell.angle_alpha   90.00
_cell.angle_beta   90.00
_cell.angle_gamma   90.00
#
_symmetry.space_group_name_H-M   'P 1'
#
loop_
_entity.id
_entity.type
_entity.pdbx_description
1 polymer ?
#
loop_
_entity_poly.entity_id
_entity_poly.type
_entity_poly.pdbx_seq_one_letter_code
_entity_poly.pdbx_strand_id
1 'polypeptide(L)'
;MGLRKLLWIFGLLVIIMALGGCSSSSKTSGSSEVKAKVVGYQMVQKNGVLSDRKGISEKDDVKKIENITADVKWDKTASVNKDSKEDAVFWFIDQDNKEGQKYKVWFNETGSADVQDGKQVWGVLEGKEGETLSSIFKE
;
A
#
# COMPACT_ATOMS: atom_id res chain seq x y z
N MET A 1 -32.53 -55.99 14.13
CA MET A 1 -31.09 -55.84 13.81
C MET A 1 -30.74 -54.57 13.00
N GLY A 2 -31.49 -53.53 13.09
CA GLY A 2 -31.24 -52.32 12.30
C GLY A 2 -30.78 -51.08 13.07
N LEU A 3 -31.12 -51.01 14.35
CA LEU A 3 -30.93 -49.74 15.11
C LEU A 3 -29.50 -49.48 15.53
N ARG A 4 -28.71 -50.54 15.71
CA ARG A 4 -27.28 -50.38 16.12
C ARG A 4 -26.37 -49.95 15.00
N LYS A 5 -26.72 -50.21 13.75
CA LYS A 5 -25.94 -49.78 12.58
C LYS A 5 -26.26 -48.34 12.17
N LEU A 6 -27.45 -47.85 12.53
CA LEU A 6 -27.85 -46.47 12.26
C LEU A 6 -27.15 -45.45 13.16
N LEU A 7 -26.88 -45.85 14.39
CA LEU A 7 -26.16 -45.01 15.37
C LEU A 7 -24.72 -44.79 15.05
N TRP A 8 -24.10 -45.73 14.33
CA TRP A 8 -22.71 -45.61 13.89
C TRP A 8 -22.55 -44.64 12.71
N ILE A 9 -23.54 -44.57 11.85
CA ILE A 9 -23.54 -43.68 10.71
C ILE A 9 -23.78 -42.23 11.13
N PHE A 10 -24.59 -42.01 12.16
CA PHE A 10 -24.80 -40.68 12.74
C PHE A 10 -23.57 -40.16 13.50
N GLY A 11 -22.82 -41.05 14.14
CA GLY A 11 -21.59 -40.68 14.83
C GLY A 11 -20.48 -40.25 13.90
N LEU A 12 -20.42 -40.81 12.71
CA LEU A 12 -19.40 -40.47 11.71
C LEU A 12 -19.69 -39.16 10.98
N LEU A 13 -20.98 -38.82 10.85
CA LEU A 13 -21.39 -37.60 10.17
C LEU A 13 -21.12 -36.32 10.99
N VAL A 14 -21.15 -36.46 12.33
CA VAL A 14 -20.89 -35.33 13.24
C VAL A 14 -19.42 -34.96 13.29
N ILE A 15 -18.51 -35.91 13.03
CA ILE A 15 -17.07 -35.66 13.08
C ILE A 15 -16.59 -34.89 11.84
N ILE A 16 -17.30 -35.00 10.72
CA ILE A 16 -16.91 -34.32 9.45
C ILE A 16 -17.32 -32.83 9.49
N MET A 17 -18.31 -32.46 10.30
CA MET A 17 -18.71 -31.04 10.42
C MET A 17 -17.82 -30.21 11.37
N ALA A 18 -16.94 -30.83 12.14
CA ALA A 18 -16.04 -30.11 13.05
C ALA A 18 -14.74 -29.62 12.39
N LEU A 19 -14.48 -30.02 11.16
CA LEU A 19 -13.27 -29.61 10.41
C LEU A 19 -13.54 -28.56 9.34
N GLY A 20 -14.80 -28.12 9.18
CA GLY A 20 -15.19 -27.08 8.25
C GLY A 20 -15.20 -25.67 8.84
N GLY A 21 -14.67 -25.49 10.03
CA GLY A 21 -14.65 -24.22 10.73
C GLY A 21 -13.37 -23.40 10.58
N CYS A 22 -12.65 -23.54 9.50
CA CYS A 22 -11.68 -22.53 9.10
C CYS A 22 -12.35 -21.49 8.21
N SER A 23 -13.35 -20.82 8.72
CA SER A 23 -13.52 -19.47 8.30
C SER A 23 -12.39 -18.69 8.95
N SER A 24 -11.25 -18.73 8.35
CA SER A 24 -10.37 -17.61 8.44
C SER A 24 -11.15 -16.42 7.88
N SER A 25 -11.90 -15.78 8.72
CA SER A 25 -12.13 -14.37 8.52
C SER A 25 -10.77 -13.73 8.64
N SER A 26 -9.94 -13.95 7.66
CA SER A 26 -8.91 -13.03 7.34
C SER A 26 -9.65 -11.73 7.06
N LYS A 27 -9.82 -10.93 8.06
CA LYS A 27 -9.80 -9.51 7.88
C LYS A 27 -8.39 -9.20 7.40
N THR A 28 -8.14 -9.59 6.23
CA THR A 28 -7.19 -8.96 5.39
C THR A 28 -7.85 -7.64 5.01
N SER A 29 -7.82 -6.71 5.92
CA SER A 29 -7.57 -5.36 5.48
C SER A 29 -6.42 -5.53 4.53
N GLY A 30 -6.64 -5.32 3.24
CA GLY A 30 -5.75 -5.66 2.15
C GLY A 30 -4.41 -4.98 2.14
N SER A 31 -3.66 -5.10 3.20
CA SER A 31 -2.23 -5.11 3.19
C SER A 31 -1.81 -6.54 2.86
N SER A 32 -1.96 -6.94 1.61
CA SER A 32 -0.92 -7.79 1.07
C SER A 32 0.36 -7.05 1.43
N GLU A 33 1.14 -7.59 2.36
CA GLU A 33 2.53 -7.19 2.55
C GLU A 33 3.22 -7.42 1.20
N VAL A 34 3.06 -6.49 0.31
CA VAL A 34 3.97 -6.35 -0.81
C VAL A 34 5.24 -5.86 -0.14
N LYS A 35 6.06 -6.81 0.29
CA LYS A 35 7.39 -6.50 0.79
C LYS A 35 8.16 -5.96 -0.39
N ALA A 36 8.08 -4.65 -0.57
CA ALA A 36 8.86 -3.97 -1.56
C ALA A 36 10.33 -4.24 -1.28
N LYS A 37 11.08 -4.50 -2.32
CA LYS A 37 12.53 -4.63 -2.26
C LYS A 37 13.20 -3.27 -2.33
N VAL A 38 12.64 -2.41 -3.17
CA VAL A 38 13.18 -1.08 -3.48
C VAL A 38 12.00 -0.13 -3.69
N VAL A 39 12.18 1.11 -3.28
CA VAL A 39 11.32 2.21 -3.72
C VAL A 39 12.05 2.98 -4.79
N GLY A 40 11.52 2.99 -6.00
CA GLY A 40 11.98 3.86 -7.08
C GLY A 40 11.35 5.24 -6.94
N TYR A 41 12.11 6.29 -7.21
CA TYR A 41 11.57 7.65 -7.21
C TYR A 41 12.28 8.58 -8.18
N GLN A 42 11.61 9.67 -8.50
CA GLN A 42 12.13 10.79 -9.30
C GLN A 42 11.60 12.08 -8.70
N MET A 43 12.47 13.05 -8.53
CA MET A 43 12.07 14.39 -8.11
C MET A 43 11.78 15.25 -9.35
N VAL A 44 10.84 16.16 -9.24
CA VAL A 44 10.60 17.16 -10.27
C VAL A 44 11.54 18.33 -10.05
N GLN A 45 12.33 18.65 -11.07
CA GLN A 45 13.25 19.76 -11.03
C GLN A 45 12.54 21.10 -11.23
N LYS A 46 13.21 22.21 -10.94
CA LYS A 46 12.65 23.57 -11.10
C LYS A 46 12.14 23.88 -12.52
N ASN A 47 12.71 23.23 -13.53
CA ASN A 47 12.28 23.33 -14.92
C ASN A 47 11.06 22.43 -15.26
N GLY A 48 10.50 21.72 -14.27
CA GLY A 48 9.39 20.82 -14.44
C GLY A 48 9.73 19.47 -15.10
N VAL A 49 11.01 19.14 -15.22
CA VAL A 49 11.49 17.86 -15.75
C VAL A 49 11.76 16.91 -14.61
N LEU A 50 11.43 15.63 -14.79
CA LEU A 50 11.79 14.58 -13.82
C LEU A 50 13.31 14.40 -13.77
N SER A 51 13.85 14.23 -12.57
CA SER A 51 15.24 13.82 -12.36
C SER A 51 15.50 12.41 -12.91
N ASP A 52 16.75 12.00 -12.90
CA ASP A 52 17.09 10.60 -13.11
C ASP A 52 16.38 9.71 -12.07
N ARG A 53 16.12 8.48 -12.46
CA ARG A 53 15.55 7.48 -11.56
C ARG A 53 16.53 7.16 -10.44
N LYS A 54 16.06 7.18 -9.23
CA LYS A 54 16.81 6.77 -8.04
C LYS A 54 16.08 5.60 -7.37
N GLY A 55 16.79 4.85 -6.55
CA GLY A 55 16.24 3.72 -5.80
C GLY A 55 16.65 3.77 -4.34
N ILE A 56 15.71 3.54 -3.45
CA ILE A 56 15.92 3.37 -2.01
C ILE A 56 15.82 1.88 -1.72
N SER A 57 16.91 1.27 -1.25
CA SER A 57 16.99 -0.15 -0.91
C SER A 57 17.21 -0.39 0.58
N GLU A 58 17.42 0.67 1.36
CA GLU A 58 17.54 0.59 2.80
C GLU A 58 16.23 0.08 3.39
N LYS A 59 16.27 -1.05 4.10
CA LYS A 59 15.05 -1.73 4.57
C LYS A 59 14.18 -0.87 5.47
N ASP A 60 14.80 -0.07 6.32
CA ASP A 60 14.06 0.80 7.26
C ASP A 60 13.35 1.92 6.53
N ASP A 61 13.96 2.50 5.51
CA ASP A 61 13.35 3.55 4.72
C ASP A 61 12.28 3.03 3.76
N VAL A 62 12.52 1.87 3.14
CA VAL A 62 11.48 1.19 2.35
C VAL A 62 10.26 0.91 3.22
N LYS A 63 10.45 0.37 4.43
CA LYS A 63 9.35 0.10 5.36
C LYS A 63 8.65 1.37 5.84
N LYS A 64 9.39 2.45 6.09
CA LYS A 64 8.78 3.76 6.41
C LYS A 64 7.88 4.24 5.28
N ILE A 65 8.35 4.19 4.05
CA ILE A 65 7.58 4.62 2.87
C ILE A 65 6.35 3.74 2.67
N GLU A 66 6.46 2.42 2.88
CA GLU A 66 5.31 1.51 2.85
C GLU A 66 4.26 1.90 3.89
N ASN A 67 4.67 2.14 5.14
CA ASN A 67 3.77 2.54 6.22
C ASN A 67 3.12 3.90 5.92
N ILE A 68 3.89 4.89 5.51
CA ILE A 68 3.38 6.22 5.11
C ILE A 68 2.35 6.08 3.99
N THR A 69 2.63 5.26 2.99
CA THR A 69 1.70 5.04 1.87
C THR A 69 0.42 4.32 2.31
N ALA A 70 0.52 3.39 3.28
CA ALA A 70 -0.64 2.72 3.86
C ALA A 70 -1.53 3.68 4.68
N ASP A 71 -0.94 4.74 5.27
CA ASP A 71 -1.65 5.72 6.07
C ASP A 71 -2.28 6.86 5.24
N VAL A 72 -2.10 6.85 3.92
CA VAL A 72 -2.76 7.82 3.02
C VAL A 72 -4.28 7.71 3.15
N LYS A 73 -4.91 8.82 3.44
CA LYS A 73 -6.37 8.93 3.46
C LYS A 73 -6.89 9.16 2.05
N TRP A 74 -7.28 8.10 1.39
CA TRP A 74 -7.78 8.13 0.02
C TRP A 74 -9.24 8.59 -0.04
N ASP A 75 -9.53 9.51 -0.95
CA ASP A 75 -10.88 9.97 -1.26
C ASP A 75 -11.17 9.82 -2.76
N LYS A 76 -11.98 8.82 -3.09
CA LYS A 76 -12.37 8.54 -4.47
C LYS A 76 -13.27 9.61 -5.10
N THR A 77 -13.84 10.49 -4.27
CA THR A 77 -14.75 11.56 -4.71
C THR A 77 -14.05 12.90 -4.83
N ALA A 78 -12.84 13.03 -4.27
CA ALA A 78 -12.08 14.26 -4.32
C ALA A 78 -11.65 14.57 -5.75
N SER A 79 -11.92 15.81 -6.16
CA SER A 79 -11.38 16.40 -7.38
C SER A 79 -10.48 17.56 -6.95
N VAL A 80 -9.17 17.31 -6.97
CA VAL A 80 -8.18 18.32 -6.60
C VAL A 80 -7.62 18.91 -7.89
N ASN A 81 -7.75 20.23 -8.04
CA ASN A 81 -7.10 20.95 -9.13
C ASN A 81 -5.75 21.45 -8.61
N LYS A 82 -4.68 20.88 -9.13
CA LYS A 82 -3.32 21.33 -8.85
C LYS A 82 -2.80 22.14 -10.05
N ASP A 83 -2.57 23.42 -9.82
CA ASP A 83 -1.96 24.30 -10.81
C ASP A 83 -0.47 24.03 -11.02
N SER A 84 0.15 23.38 -10.03
CA SER A 84 1.57 22.99 -10.08
C SER A 84 1.73 21.52 -10.45
N LYS A 85 2.85 21.22 -11.11
CA LYS A 85 3.29 19.83 -11.26
C LYS A 85 3.60 19.22 -9.89
N GLU A 86 3.57 17.88 -9.84
CA GLU A 86 4.02 17.11 -8.70
C GLU A 86 5.46 17.46 -8.31
N ASP A 87 5.80 17.32 -7.05
CA ASP A 87 7.17 17.49 -6.55
C ASP A 87 8.01 16.22 -6.70
N ALA A 88 7.34 15.06 -6.61
CA ALA A 88 7.96 13.76 -6.76
C ALA A 88 7.01 12.73 -7.35
N VAL A 89 7.58 11.70 -7.94
CA VAL A 89 6.90 10.48 -8.35
C VAL A 89 7.65 9.30 -7.73
N PHE A 90 6.94 8.36 -7.12
CA PHE A 90 7.56 7.15 -6.59
C PHE A 90 6.73 5.90 -6.87
N TRP A 91 7.35 4.74 -6.76
CA TRP A 91 6.72 3.44 -6.96
C TRP A 91 7.47 2.37 -6.16
N PHE A 92 6.78 1.30 -5.84
CA PHE A 92 7.38 0.14 -5.20
C PHE A 92 7.84 -0.87 -6.25
N ILE A 93 8.96 -1.51 -5.99
CA ILE A 93 9.53 -2.59 -6.79
C ILE A 93 9.54 -3.84 -5.92
N ASP A 94 8.89 -4.90 -6.36
CA ASP A 94 8.78 -6.15 -5.62
C ASP A 94 10.05 -7.03 -5.73
N GLN A 95 10.00 -8.19 -5.11
CA GLN A 95 11.12 -9.15 -5.11
C GLN A 95 11.45 -9.69 -6.51
N ASP A 96 10.47 -9.68 -7.42
CA ASP A 96 10.63 -10.12 -8.81
C ASP A 96 11.06 -8.98 -9.76
N ASN A 97 11.43 -7.83 -9.19
CA ASN A 97 11.80 -6.60 -9.90
C ASN A 97 10.65 -6.00 -10.75
N LYS A 98 9.41 -6.27 -10.40
CA LYS A 98 8.25 -5.64 -11.03
C LYS A 98 7.96 -4.29 -10.39
N GLU A 99 7.78 -3.29 -11.22
CA GLU A 99 7.32 -1.97 -10.80
C GLU A 99 5.81 -1.99 -10.54
N GLY A 100 5.41 -1.49 -9.37
CA GLY A 100 4.02 -1.25 -9.03
C GLY A 100 3.48 0.04 -9.64
N GLN A 101 2.29 0.43 -9.20
CA GLN A 101 1.70 1.70 -9.61
C GLN A 101 2.56 2.89 -9.17
N LYS A 102 2.51 3.97 -9.94
CA LYS A 102 3.21 5.22 -9.62
C LYS A 102 2.31 6.12 -8.79
N TYR A 103 2.91 6.74 -7.80
CA TYR A 103 2.27 7.75 -6.95
C TYR A 103 2.90 9.10 -7.25
N LYS A 104 2.07 10.11 -7.46
CA LYS A 104 2.50 11.51 -7.57
C LYS A 104 2.31 12.19 -6.22
N VAL A 105 3.25 13.03 -5.82
CA VAL A 105 3.24 13.68 -4.52
C VAL A 105 3.46 15.18 -4.68
N TRP A 106 2.68 15.97 -3.94
CA TRP A 106 2.83 17.40 -3.76
C TRP A 106 3.08 17.66 -2.27
N PHE A 107 4.28 18.12 -1.94
CA PHE A 107 4.64 18.43 -0.57
C PHE A 107 4.13 19.81 -0.18
N ASN A 108 3.45 19.90 0.96
CA ASN A 108 2.94 21.14 1.51
C ASN A 108 3.91 21.72 2.55
N GLU A 109 3.93 23.04 2.69
CA GLU A 109 4.79 23.73 3.68
C GLU A 109 4.48 23.34 5.13
N THR A 110 3.29 22.82 5.40
CA THR A 110 2.83 22.37 6.72
C THR A 110 3.37 21.00 7.14
N GLY A 111 4.13 20.32 6.27
CA GLY A 111 4.61 18.95 6.50
C GLY A 111 3.66 17.86 6.01
N SER A 112 2.43 18.20 5.60
CA SER A 112 1.49 17.31 4.92
C SER A 112 1.86 17.14 3.45
N ALA A 113 1.22 16.20 2.77
CA ALA A 113 1.36 16.05 1.32
C ALA A 113 0.04 15.60 0.70
N ASP A 114 -0.22 16.06 -0.52
CA ASP A 114 -1.25 15.49 -1.37
C ASP A 114 -0.64 14.41 -2.24
N VAL A 115 -1.35 13.31 -2.39
CA VAL A 115 -0.88 12.14 -3.15
C VAL A 115 -1.95 11.76 -4.18
N GLN A 116 -1.51 11.39 -5.36
CA GLN A 116 -2.39 10.82 -6.37
C GLN A 116 -1.85 9.45 -6.79
N ASP A 117 -2.72 8.44 -6.80
CA ASP A 117 -2.35 7.10 -7.26
C ASP A 117 -2.39 6.96 -8.79
N GLY A 118 -1.97 5.80 -9.30
CA GLY A 118 -1.96 5.52 -10.75
C GLY A 118 -3.35 5.47 -11.39
N LYS A 119 -4.41 5.45 -10.61
CA LYS A 119 -5.81 5.52 -11.07
C LYS A 119 -6.42 6.93 -10.92
N GLN A 120 -5.58 7.91 -10.62
CA GLN A 120 -5.97 9.30 -10.40
C GLN A 120 -6.85 9.53 -9.17
N VAL A 121 -6.83 8.61 -8.20
CA VAL A 121 -7.47 8.81 -6.90
C VAL A 121 -6.60 9.70 -6.04
N TRP A 122 -7.19 10.70 -5.42
CA TRP A 122 -6.51 11.62 -4.52
C TRP A 122 -6.51 11.11 -3.09
N GLY A 123 -5.45 11.40 -2.38
CA GLY A 123 -5.30 11.13 -0.97
C GLY A 123 -4.46 12.19 -0.28
N VAL A 124 -4.50 12.19 1.03
CA VAL A 124 -3.77 13.14 1.87
C VAL A 124 -2.93 12.39 2.89
N LEU A 125 -1.68 12.80 3.02
CA LEU A 125 -0.81 12.48 4.14
C LEU A 125 -0.87 13.63 5.13
N GLU A 126 -1.35 13.35 6.34
CA GLU A 126 -1.49 14.36 7.39
C GLU A 126 -0.23 14.44 8.25
N GLY A 127 -0.14 15.50 9.06
CA GLY A 127 0.92 15.69 10.02
C GLY A 127 2.29 15.82 9.38
N LYS A 128 3.26 15.07 9.90
CA LYS A 128 4.67 15.10 9.47
C LYS A 128 5.04 14.02 8.44
N GLU A 129 4.09 13.26 7.97
CA GLU A 129 4.37 12.14 7.06
C GLU A 129 4.87 12.63 5.71
N GLY A 130 4.31 13.73 5.20
CA GLY A 130 4.79 14.38 3.98
C GLY A 130 6.22 14.90 4.13
N GLU A 131 6.55 15.51 5.29
CA GLU A 131 7.89 15.97 5.60
C GLU A 131 8.89 14.81 5.68
N THR A 132 8.50 13.70 6.33
CA THR A 132 9.33 12.49 6.43
C THR A 132 9.61 11.92 5.05
N LEU A 133 8.59 11.78 4.22
CA LEU A 133 8.73 11.30 2.85
C LEU A 133 9.63 12.21 2.00
N SER A 134 9.45 13.53 2.14
CA SER A 134 10.29 14.53 1.46
C SER A 134 11.74 14.45 1.89
N SER A 135 12.01 14.22 3.17
CA SER A 135 13.38 14.07 3.68
C SER A 135 14.09 12.85 3.08
N ILE A 136 13.41 11.72 3.04
CA ILE A 136 13.95 10.48 2.47
C ILE A 136 14.29 10.66 0.98
N PHE A 137 13.48 11.39 0.22
CA PHE A 137 13.72 11.59 -1.22
C PHE A 137 14.82 12.63 -1.52
N LYS A 138 15.22 13.43 -0.54
CA LYS A 138 16.25 14.47 -0.70
C LYS A 138 17.65 14.02 -0.29
N GLU A 139 17.75 12.87 0.36
CA GLU A 139 19.04 12.24 0.69
C GLU A 139 19.65 11.57 -0.56
#